data_519f837840ca04a9ae11783c4489c3be
#
_entry.id   519f837840ca04a9ae11783c4489c3be
#
_cell.length_a   1.000
_cell.length_b   1.000
_cell.length_c   1.000
_cell.angle_alpha   90.00
_cell.angle_beta   90.00
_cell.angle_gamma   90.00
#
_symmetry.space_group_name_H-M   'P 1'
#
loop_
_entity.id
_entity.type
_entity.pdbx_description
1 polymer ?
#
loop_
_entity_poly.entity_id
_entity_poly.type
_entity_poly.pdbx_seq_one_letter_code
_entity_poly.pdbx_strand_id
1 'polypeptide(L)'
;MSKVKEQLIEQNYALYNGDCMEVLPTIPDESIDLSVYSPPFAGLYNYSSSPNDFSNCESKEQFLEQYDYLISEMARVTKPGRINAVHCTDVFDNTSRLWDFPHEVIALHEKHGFEYRNRVTIWKEPLKVRMRTMVQSLMHKFIVDDSTKCFTAMPDYVLIFTKKGENKVPV
;
A
#
# COMPACT_ATOMS: atom_id res chain seq x y z
N MET A 1 3.75 -27.78 6.40
CA MET A 1 4.66 -27.05 7.31
C MET A 1 4.19 -25.61 7.37
N SER A 2 4.06 -25.05 8.57
CA SER A 2 3.68 -23.64 8.71
C SER A 2 4.76 -22.78 8.08
N LYS A 3 4.37 -21.87 7.17
CA LYS A 3 5.29 -20.93 6.52
C LYS A 3 5.51 -19.66 7.35
N VAL A 4 4.79 -19.54 8.49
CA VAL A 4 5.02 -18.51 9.49
C VAL A 4 6.28 -18.85 10.26
N LYS A 5 7.25 -17.92 10.28
CA LYS A 5 8.56 -18.12 10.93
C LYS A 5 8.44 -18.16 12.45
N GLU A 6 7.66 -17.23 12.98
CA GLU A 6 7.36 -17.09 14.41
C GLU A 6 5.95 -16.55 14.58
N GLN A 7 5.29 -16.94 15.66
CA GLN A 7 3.99 -16.37 16.01
C GLN A 7 3.84 -16.28 17.52
N LEU A 8 3.13 -15.27 17.99
CA LEU A 8 2.69 -15.09 19.35
C LEU A 8 1.18 -14.86 19.35
N ILE A 9 0.46 -15.75 19.98
CA ILE A 9 -1.01 -15.68 20.06
C ILE A 9 -1.38 -15.57 21.53
N GLU A 10 -2.00 -14.45 21.88
CA GLU A 10 -2.49 -14.14 23.22
C GLU A 10 -4.02 -13.95 23.18
N GLN A 11 -4.63 -13.78 24.34
CA GLN A 11 -6.08 -13.64 24.43
C GLN A 11 -6.66 -12.48 23.60
N ASN A 12 -5.93 -11.37 23.50
CA ASN A 12 -6.42 -10.13 22.91
C ASN A 12 -5.66 -9.69 21.64
N TYR A 13 -4.58 -10.39 21.26
CA TYR A 13 -3.82 -10.09 20.07
C TYR A 13 -3.07 -11.29 19.53
N ALA A 14 -2.73 -11.25 18.25
CA ALA A 14 -1.85 -12.20 17.61
C ALA A 14 -0.80 -11.47 16.78
N LEU A 15 0.45 -11.90 16.87
CA LEU A 15 1.56 -11.41 16.07
C LEU A 15 2.09 -12.54 15.19
N TYR A 16 2.27 -12.28 13.92
CA TYR A 16 2.80 -13.23 12.96
C TYR A 16 4.01 -12.64 12.26
N ASN A 17 5.15 -13.32 12.34
CA ASN A 17 6.33 -13.05 11.51
C ASN A 17 6.29 -13.98 10.31
N GLY A 18 5.67 -13.54 9.22
CA GLY A 18 5.46 -14.35 8.04
C GLY A 18 4.97 -13.52 6.85
N ASP A 19 4.81 -14.17 5.73
CA ASP A 19 4.19 -13.59 4.55
C ASP A 19 2.69 -13.39 4.81
N CYS A 20 2.18 -12.20 4.53
CA CYS A 20 0.76 -11.89 4.71
C CYS A 20 -0.14 -12.79 3.85
N MET A 21 0.32 -13.23 2.67
CA MET A 21 -0.41 -14.16 1.81
C MET A 21 -0.47 -15.59 2.35
N GLU A 22 0.33 -15.91 3.35
CA GLU A 22 0.26 -17.17 4.09
C GLU A 22 -0.62 -17.06 5.34
N VAL A 23 -0.70 -15.86 5.92
CA VAL A 23 -1.47 -15.59 7.14
C VAL A 23 -2.94 -15.29 6.82
N LEU A 24 -3.22 -14.41 5.86
CA LEU A 24 -4.58 -13.98 5.52
C LEU A 24 -5.56 -15.13 5.25
N PRO A 25 -5.19 -16.19 4.51
CA PRO A 25 -6.08 -17.34 4.29
C PRO A 25 -6.50 -18.08 5.58
N THR A 26 -5.78 -17.89 6.69
CA THR A 26 -6.13 -18.47 7.97
C THR A 26 -7.14 -17.64 8.77
N ILE A 27 -7.36 -16.39 8.35
CA ILE A 27 -8.33 -15.48 8.98
C ILE A 27 -9.72 -15.78 8.42
N PRO A 28 -10.74 -15.93 9.28
CA PRO A 28 -12.10 -16.22 8.83
C PRO A 28 -12.68 -15.10 7.95
N ASP A 29 -13.59 -15.45 7.05
CA ASP A 29 -14.34 -14.51 6.25
C ASP A 29 -15.10 -13.53 7.14
N GLU A 30 -15.19 -12.28 6.69
CA GLU A 30 -15.99 -11.24 7.35
C GLU A 30 -15.75 -11.14 8.88
N SER A 31 -14.49 -11.23 9.30
CA SER A 31 -14.10 -11.21 10.72
C SER A 31 -13.42 -9.89 11.14
N ILE A 32 -12.88 -9.12 10.19
CA ILE A 32 -12.08 -7.92 10.46
C ILE A 32 -12.92 -6.66 10.35
N ASP A 33 -12.84 -5.82 11.38
CA ASP A 33 -13.55 -4.53 11.46
C ASP A 33 -12.73 -3.37 10.88
N LEU A 34 -11.41 -3.39 11.06
CA LEU A 34 -10.50 -2.36 10.58
C LEU A 34 -9.17 -2.99 10.14
N SER A 35 -8.73 -2.65 8.94
CA SER A 35 -7.39 -2.95 8.48
C SER A 35 -6.61 -1.65 8.22
N VAL A 36 -5.36 -1.60 8.68
CA VAL A 36 -4.46 -0.48 8.43
C VAL A 36 -3.12 -1.04 7.95
N TYR A 37 -2.70 -0.69 6.75
CA TYR A 37 -1.44 -1.18 6.19
C TYR A 37 -0.87 -0.24 5.13
N SER A 38 0.37 -0.53 4.74
CA SER A 38 1.07 0.14 3.66
C SER A 38 1.64 -0.94 2.74
N PRO A 39 1.23 -1.00 1.45
CA PRO A 39 1.89 -1.87 0.51
C PRO A 39 3.33 -1.42 0.28
N PRO A 40 4.24 -2.30 -0.17
CA PRO A 40 5.53 -1.84 -0.67
C PRO A 40 5.32 -0.80 -1.77
N PHE A 41 6.09 0.27 -1.73
CA PHE A 41 6.06 1.27 -2.81
C PHE A 41 6.91 0.71 -3.96
N ALA A 42 6.27 0.07 -4.91
CA ALA A 42 6.88 -0.68 -6.00
C ALA A 42 8.18 -0.05 -6.53
N GLY A 43 9.30 -0.75 -6.33
CA GLY A 43 10.62 -0.35 -6.82
C GLY A 43 11.34 0.77 -6.05
N LEU A 44 10.74 1.38 -5.01
CA LEU A 44 11.43 2.38 -4.18
C LEU A 44 12.38 1.76 -3.17
N TYR A 45 12.03 0.62 -2.59
CA TYR A 45 12.81 -0.08 -1.59
C TYR A 45 12.75 -1.58 -1.85
N ASN A 46 13.89 -2.24 -1.77
CA ASN A 46 13.98 -3.69 -1.76
C ASN A 46 14.07 -4.15 -0.30
N TYR A 47 13.07 -4.85 0.21
CA TYR A 47 12.98 -5.24 1.61
C TYR A 47 13.62 -6.59 1.90
N SER A 48 13.60 -7.50 0.92
CA SER A 48 14.19 -8.84 1.07
C SER A 48 14.58 -9.44 -0.28
N SER A 49 15.29 -10.57 -0.26
CA SER A 49 15.58 -11.37 -1.46
C SER A 49 14.50 -12.44 -1.75
N SER A 50 13.36 -12.40 -1.04
CA SER A 50 12.29 -13.36 -1.24
C SER A 50 11.57 -13.12 -2.57
N PRO A 51 11.27 -14.15 -3.36
CA PRO A 51 10.47 -14.01 -4.58
C PRO A 51 9.02 -13.58 -4.29
N ASN A 52 8.55 -13.73 -3.05
CA ASN A 52 7.22 -13.31 -2.62
C ASN A 52 7.18 -11.85 -2.13
N ASP A 53 8.31 -11.18 -2.09
CA ASP A 53 8.35 -9.77 -1.72
C ASP A 53 7.96 -8.92 -2.92
N PHE A 54 6.84 -8.23 -2.82
CA PHE A 54 6.30 -7.37 -3.88
C PHE A 54 7.27 -6.26 -4.32
N SER A 55 8.25 -5.92 -3.47
CA SER A 55 9.29 -4.96 -3.83
C SER A 55 10.28 -5.49 -4.90
N ASN A 56 10.31 -6.81 -5.11
CA ASN A 56 11.16 -7.46 -6.10
C ASN A 56 10.49 -7.66 -7.47
N CYS A 57 9.29 -7.13 -7.66
CA CYS A 57 8.60 -7.21 -8.95
C CYS A 57 9.43 -6.52 -10.05
N GLU A 58 9.56 -7.19 -11.18
CA GLU A 58 10.33 -6.70 -12.34
C GLU A 58 9.57 -5.62 -13.12
N SER A 59 8.25 -5.59 -13.00
CA SER A 59 7.39 -4.64 -13.69
C SER A 59 6.24 -4.16 -12.82
N LYS A 60 5.65 -3.03 -13.23
CA LYS A 60 4.42 -2.47 -12.65
C LYS A 60 3.26 -3.48 -12.74
N GLU A 61 3.12 -4.14 -13.87
CA GLU A 61 2.07 -5.10 -14.14
C GLU A 61 2.15 -6.29 -13.20
N GLN A 62 3.36 -6.83 -13.00
CA GLN A 62 3.60 -7.93 -12.06
C GLN A 62 3.27 -7.51 -10.63
N PHE A 63 3.66 -6.31 -10.23
CA PHE A 63 3.31 -5.78 -8.91
C PHE A 63 1.79 -5.68 -8.73
N LEU A 64 1.07 -5.12 -9.71
CA LEU A 64 -0.38 -4.94 -9.64
C LEU A 64 -1.10 -6.28 -9.60
N GLU A 65 -0.63 -7.28 -10.34
CA GLU A 65 -1.18 -8.65 -10.31
C GLU A 65 -1.04 -9.27 -8.92
N GLN A 66 0.13 -9.20 -8.31
CA GLN A 66 0.35 -9.71 -6.96
C GLN A 66 -0.47 -8.92 -5.92
N TYR A 67 -0.53 -7.61 -6.06
CA TYR A 67 -1.30 -6.76 -5.16
C TYR A 67 -2.81 -7.00 -5.28
N ASP A 68 -3.31 -7.36 -6.46
CA ASP A 68 -4.70 -7.75 -6.71
C ASP A 68 -5.12 -8.96 -5.84
N TYR A 69 -4.25 -9.97 -5.71
CA TYR A 69 -4.50 -11.10 -4.81
C TYR A 69 -4.60 -10.66 -3.35
N LEU A 70 -3.73 -9.78 -2.89
CA LEU A 70 -3.79 -9.25 -1.53
C LEU A 70 -5.14 -8.55 -1.29
N ILE A 71 -5.56 -7.68 -2.20
CA ILE A 71 -6.83 -6.94 -2.06
C ILE A 71 -8.04 -7.88 -2.07
N SER A 72 -8.00 -8.96 -2.87
CA SER A 72 -9.03 -10.01 -2.86
C SER A 72 -9.17 -10.63 -1.47
N GLU A 73 -8.07 -11.02 -0.83
CA GLU A 73 -8.09 -11.55 0.54
C GLU A 73 -8.53 -10.51 1.57
N MET A 74 -8.08 -9.26 1.43
CA MET A 74 -8.54 -8.16 2.29
C MET A 74 -10.06 -7.95 2.17
N ALA A 75 -10.61 -8.07 0.98
CA ALA A 75 -12.05 -8.01 0.77
C ALA A 75 -12.80 -9.19 1.41
N ARG A 76 -12.23 -10.40 1.34
CA ARG A 76 -12.82 -11.59 1.97
C ARG A 76 -12.90 -11.45 3.49
N VAL A 77 -11.81 -11.04 4.14
CA VAL A 77 -11.73 -10.98 5.60
C VAL A 77 -12.45 -9.77 6.22
N THR A 78 -12.61 -8.68 5.46
CA THR A 78 -13.26 -7.46 5.97
C THR A 78 -14.78 -7.64 6.02
N LYS A 79 -15.40 -7.29 7.15
CA LYS A 79 -16.85 -7.29 7.28
C LYS A 79 -17.52 -6.25 6.37
N PRO A 80 -18.73 -6.49 5.86
CA PRO A 80 -19.51 -5.48 5.15
C PRO A 80 -19.67 -4.19 5.95
N GLY A 81 -19.52 -3.03 5.29
CA GLY A 81 -19.63 -1.72 5.93
C GLY A 81 -18.43 -1.31 6.79
N ARG A 82 -17.37 -2.13 6.83
CA ARG A 82 -16.16 -1.87 7.63
C ARG A 82 -15.03 -1.29 6.80
N ILE A 83 -14.01 -0.80 7.49
CA ILE A 83 -13.00 0.11 6.95
C ILE A 83 -11.69 -0.62 6.62
N ASN A 84 -11.14 -0.26 5.46
CA ASN A 84 -9.78 -0.56 5.07
C ASN A 84 -9.04 0.77 4.82
N ALA A 85 -7.92 0.98 5.50
CA ALA A 85 -7.11 2.20 5.41
C ALA A 85 -5.72 1.86 4.86
N VAL A 86 -5.36 2.47 3.74
CA VAL A 86 -4.11 2.19 3.02
C VAL A 86 -3.23 3.41 2.97
N HIS A 87 -2.04 3.31 3.56
CA HIS A 87 -1.01 4.35 3.45
C HIS A 87 -0.23 4.15 2.15
N CYS A 88 -0.18 5.17 1.31
CA CYS A 88 0.58 5.15 0.06
C CYS A 88 1.08 6.54 -0.33
N THR A 89 1.87 6.60 -1.38
CA THR A 89 2.37 7.84 -2.00
C THR A 89 2.49 7.62 -3.50
N ASP A 90 2.58 8.72 -4.24
CA ASP A 90 2.98 8.66 -5.64
C ASP A 90 4.41 8.13 -5.79
N VAL A 91 4.68 7.41 -6.85
CA VAL A 91 5.97 6.79 -7.13
C VAL A 91 6.52 7.28 -8.46
N PHE A 92 7.83 7.47 -8.54
CA PHE A 92 8.49 7.74 -9.82
C PHE A 92 9.02 6.46 -10.43
N ASP A 93 8.83 6.30 -11.73
CA ASP A 93 9.48 5.26 -12.49
C ASP A 93 10.97 5.57 -12.75
N ASN A 94 11.70 4.61 -13.33
CA ASN A 94 13.12 4.76 -13.65
C ASN A 94 13.41 5.87 -14.68
N THR A 95 12.38 6.42 -15.32
CA THR A 95 12.49 7.53 -16.28
C THR A 95 12.12 8.88 -15.68
N SER A 96 11.93 8.95 -14.36
CA SER A 96 11.46 10.12 -13.61
C SER A 96 10.05 10.58 -13.98
N ARG A 97 9.23 9.69 -14.49
CA ARG A 97 7.80 9.93 -14.70
C ARG A 97 7.02 9.54 -13.46
N LEU A 98 6.02 10.32 -13.15
CA LEU A 98 5.11 10.01 -12.03
C LEU A 98 4.24 8.82 -12.39
N TRP A 99 4.20 7.84 -11.50
CA TRP A 99 3.19 6.82 -11.47
C TRP A 99 2.19 7.16 -10.36
N ASP A 100 0.96 7.46 -10.76
CA ASP A 100 -0.15 7.70 -9.82
C ASP A 100 -0.54 6.37 -9.14
N PHE A 101 0.29 5.95 -8.21
CA PHE A 101 0.08 4.71 -7.45
C PHE A 101 -1.19 4.76 -6.60
N PRO A 102 -1.57 5.88 -5.96
CA PRO A 102 -2.86 6.01 -5.30
C PRO A 102 -4.07 5.68 -6.19
N HIS A 103 -4.03 6.05 -7.46
CA HIS A 103 -5.09 5.70 -8.43
C HIS A 103 -5.21 4.18 -8.62
N GLU A 104 -4.10 3.48 -8.79
CA GLU A 104 -4.10 2.03 -8.94
C GLU A 104 -4.62 1.32 -7.68
N VAL A 105 -4.23 1.81 -6.50
CA VAL A 105 -4.73 1.30 -5.23
C VAL A 105 -6.25 1.46 -5.14
N ILE A 106 -6.79 2.62 -5.55
CA ILE A 106 -8.23 2.87 -5.56
C ILE A 106 -8.92 1.92 -6.54
N ALA A 107 -8.44 1.83 -7.77
CA ALA A 107 -9.04 0.98 -8.80
C ALA A 107 -9.10 -0.50 -8.38
N LEU A 108 -8.03 -1.03 -7.79
CA LEU A 108 -8.00 -2.41 -7.29
C LEU A 108 -8.98 -2.64 -6.13
N HIS A 109 -9.08 -1.70 -5.19
CA HIS A 109 -10.04 -1.83 -4.10
C HIS A 109 -11.49 -1.80 -4.62
N GLU A 110 -11.81 -0.90 -5.54
CA GLU A 110 -13.15 -0.82 -6.14
C GLU A 110 -13.51 -2.09 -6.93
N LYS A 111 -12.53 -2.68 -7.64
CA LYS A 111 -12.68 -3.97 -8.33
C LYS A 111 -13.11 -5.08 -7.37
N HIS A 112 -12.57 -5.10 -6.15
CA HIS A 112 -12.87 -6.12 -5.13
C HIS A 112 -14.01 -5.73 -4.17
N GLY A 113 -14.83 -4.75 -4.54
CA GLY A 113 -16.07 -4.43 -3.81
C GLY A 113 -15.89 -3.50 -2.62
N PHE A 114 -14.82 -2.74 -2.59
CA PHE A 114 -14.73 -1.58 -1.71
C PHE A 114 -15.31 -0.33 -2.37
N GLU A 115 -15.65 0.65 -1.57
CA GLU A 115 -16.02 2.00 -1.98
C GLU A 115 -14.97 2.97 -1.46
N TYR A 116 -14.40 3.77 -2.34
CA TYR A 116 -13.47 4.83 -1.94
C TYR A 116 -14.23 5.95 -1.24
N ARG A 117 -13.88 6.26 0.01
CA ARG A 117 -14.61 7.21 0.86
C ARG A 117 -13.88 8.52 1.08
N ASN A 118 -12.59 8.46 1.30
CA ASN A 118 -11.83 9.66 1.68
C ASN A 118 -10.33 9.49 1.45
N ARG A 119 -9.64 10.62 1.41
CA ARG A 119 -8.18 10.71 1.37
C ARG A 119 -7.69 11.68 2.43
N VAL A 120 -6.86 11.19 3.34
CA VAL A 120 -6.13 12.03 4.27
C VAL A 120 -4.75 12.30 3.70
N THR A 121 -4.39 13.57 3.56
CA THR A 121 -3.05 13.98 3.09
C THR A 121 -2.12 14.13 4.29
N ILE A 122 -0.98 13.43 4.24
CA ILE A 122 0.08 13.53 5.23
C ILE A 122 1.14 14.46 4.68
N TRP A 123 1.24 15.65 5.24
CA TRP A 123 2.28 16.60 4.85
C TRP A 123 3.67 16.08 5.25
N LYS A 124 4.62 16.23 4.34
CA LYS A 124 6.03 15.92 4.56
C LYS A 124 6.89 17.15 4.31
N GLU A 125 7.92 17.30 5.11
CA GLU A 125 8.90 18.35 4.91
C GLU A 125 9.68 18.09 3.60
N PRO A 126 9.62 19.03 2.61
CA PRO A 126 10.13 18.81 1.26
C PRO A 126 11.60 18.41 1.17
N LEU A 127 12.45 18.99 2.03
CA LEU A 127 13.88 18.67 2.04
C LEU A 127 14.15 17.25 2.53
N LYS A 128 13.38 16.77 3.53
CA LYS A 128 13.51 15.41 4.05
C LYS A 128 13.05 14.37 3.03
N VAL A 129 11.96 14.65 2.32
CA VAL A 129 11.50 13.77 1.23
C VAL A 129 12.56 13.64 0.16
N ARG A 130 13.11 14.76 -0.28
CA ARG A 130 14.18 14.80 -1.27
C ARG A 130 15.41 13.98 -0.85
N MET A 131 15.85 14.11 0.40
CA MET A 131 17.01 13.38 0.91
C MET A 131 16.79 11.86 0.95
N ARG A 132 15.55 11.41 1.11
CA ARG A 132 15.21 9.98 1.16
C ARG A 132 15.03 9.36 -0.22
N THR A 133 14.35 10.07 -1.12
CA THR A 133 13.93 9.47 -2.40
C THR A 133 14.90 9.74 -3.53
N MET A 134 15.88 10.63 -3.33
CA MET A 134 16.83 11.07 -4.37
C MET A 134 16.14 11.53 -5.67
N VAL A 135 14.85 11.78 -5.60
CA VAL A 135 14.05 12.22 -6.75
C VAL A 135 14.58 13.58 -7.23
N GLN A 136 14.51 13.81 -8.51
CA GLN A 136 14.85 15.09 -9.18
C GLN A 136 13.91 16.21 -8.72
N SER A 137 14.02 16.54 -7.45
CA SER A 137 13.33 17.69 -6.86
C SER A 137 14.23 18.92 -6.98
N LEU A 138 13.78 20.07 -6.55
CA LEU A 138 14.40 21.39 -6.59
C LEU A 138 15.90 21.47 -6.19
N MET A 139 16.74 20.56 -6.71
CA MET A 139 18.20 20.66 -6.58
C MET A 139 18.74 21.63 -7.61
N HIS A 140 19.58 22.56 -7.19
CA HIS A 140 20.21 23.51 -8.08
C HIS A 140 20.81 22.87 -9.34
N LYS A 141 21.49 21.72 -9.19
CA LYS A 141 22.05 20.97 -10.32
C LYS A 141 20.99 20.61 -11.35
N PHE A 142 19.85 20.05 -10.93
CA PHE A 142 18.79 19.65 -11.84
C PHE A 142 18.05 20.85 -12.46
N ILE A 143 17.90 21.94 -11.69
CA ILE A 143 17.31 23.18 -12.20
C ILE A 143 18.17 23.78 -13.32
N VAL A 144 19.50 23.72 -13.17
CA VAL A 144 20.45 24.22 -14.18
C VAL A 144 20.50 23.31 -15.40
N ASP A 145 20.50 21.99 -15.19
CA ASP A 145 20.56 21.02 -16.30
C ASP A 145 19.26 21.00 -17.11
N ASP A 146 18.11 20.88 -16.44
CA ASP A 146 16.80 20.86 -17.07
C ASP A 146 15.68 21.05 -16.03
N SER A 147 15.20 22.28 -15.90
CA SER A 147 14.16 22.63 -14.92
C SER A 147 12.81 21.93 -15.19
N THR A 148 12.56 21.45 -16.41
CA THR A 148 11.32 20.71 -16.74
C THR A 148 11.22 19.34 -16.04
N LYS A 149 12.34 18.84 -15.52
CA LYS A 149 12.42 17.59 -14.77
C LYS A 149 12.36 17.80 -13.24
N CYS A 150 12.16 19.03 -12.80
CA CYS A 150 12.10 19.36 -11.38
C CYS A 150 10.67 19.29 -10.86
N PHE A 151 10.47 18.58 -9.75
CA PHE A 151 9.17 18.42 -9.10
C PHE A 151 9.23 18.87 -7.65
N THR A 152 8.08 19.26 -7.12
CA THR A 152 7.92 19.52 -5.69
C THR A 152 7.86 18.19 -4.93
N ALA A 153 8.19 18.24 -3.65
CA ALA A 153 8.03 17.08 -2.77
C ALA A 153 6.55 16.68 -2.69
N MET A 154 6.31 15.38 -2.71
CA MET A 154 4.97 14.82 -2.65
C MET A 154 4.59 14.43 -1.23
N PRO A 155 3.30 14.60 -0.87
CA PRO A 155 2.78 14.11 0.40
C PRO A 155 2.63 12.59 0.36
N ASP A 156 2.38 11.99 1.53
CA ASP A 156 1.76 10.67 1.59
C ASP A 156 0.24 10.82 1.73
N TYR A 157 -0.44 9.73 1.49
CA TYR A 157 -1.88 9.64 1.61
C TYR A 157 -2.27 8.46 2.49
N VAL A 158 -3.36 8.62 3.25
CA VAL A 158 -4.12 7.48 3.75
C VAL A 158 -5.44 7.44 2.98
N LEU A 159 -5.60 6.43 2.16
CA LEU A 159 -6.81 6.18 1.40
C LEU A 159 -7.76 5.37 2.27
N ILE A 160 -8.99 5.83 2.41
CA ILE A 160 -10.02 5.21 3.25
C ILE A 160 -11.08 4.57 2.36
N PHE A 161 -11.29 3.29 2.58
CA PHE A 161 -12.27 2.48 1.87
C PHE A 161 -13.28 1.89 2.84
N THR A 162 -14.50 1.65 2.36
CA THR A 162 -15.52 0.87 3.06
C THR A 162 -15.90 -0.33 2.21
N LYS A 163 -15.92 -1.54 2.78
CA LYS A 163 -16.43 -2.70 2.05
C LYS A 163 -17.92 -2.54 1.79
N LYS A 164 -18.37 -2.77 0.55
CA LYS A 164 -19.79 -2.74 0.18
C LYS A 164 -20.60 -3.69 1.05
N GLY A 165 -21.80 -3.27 1.41
CA GLY A 165 -22.73 -4.03 2.20
C GLY A 165 -23.18 -3.30 3.46
N GLU A 166 -24.17 -3.86 4.13
CA GLU A 166 -24.78 -3.27 5.32
C GLU A 166 -23.91 -3.52 6.56
N ASN A 167 -23.64 -2.45 7.30
CA ASN A 167 -23.01 -2.55 8.61
C ASN A 167 -24.06 -2.96 9.66
N LYS A 168 -24.17 -4.25 9.93
CA LYS A 168 -25.14 -4.81 10.87
C LYS A 168 -24.96 -4.36 12.32
N VAL A 169 -23.73 -3.99 12.67
CA VAL A 169 -23.39 -3.54 14.05
C VAL A 169 -22.62 -2.23 13.93
N PRO A 170 -23.30 -1.07 13.96
CA PRO A 170 -22.64 0.23 13.97
C PRO A 170 -21.61 0.36 15.12
N VAL A 171 -20.53 1.13 14.87
CA VAL A 171 -19.46 1.41 15.85
C VAL A 171 -19.75 2.76 16.50
#